data_3f253291aafa6edf5c6e51954aeb4c4c
#
_entry.id   3f253291aafa6edf5c6e51954aeb4c4c
#
_cell.length_a   1.000
_cell.length_b   1.000
_cell.length_c   1.000
_cell.angle_alpha   90.00
_cell.angle_beta   90.00
_cell.angle_gamma   90.00
#
_symmetry.space_group_name_H-M   'P 1'
#
loop_
_entity.id
_entity.type
_entity.pdbx_description
1 polymer ?
#
loop_
_entity_poly.entity_id
_entity_poly.type
_entity_poly.pdbx_seq_one_letter_code
_entity_poly.pdbx_strand_id
1 'polypeptide(L)'
;MRLINIGFGNMVSSARLLDIVSPESAPIKRIVQEARDRGMLIDATYGRRTRAVIIMDTDHVILSAILPETIAGRAGGKGEETPEEEA
;
A
#
# COMPACT_ATOMS: atom_id res chain seq x y z
N MET A 1 -6.63 0.21 -17.66
CA MET A 1 -6.21 0.53 -16.30
C MET A 1 -5.80 -0.73 -15.58
N ARG A 2 -4.71 -0.63 -14.82
CA ARG A 2 -4.22 -1.78 -14.12
C ARG A 2 -4.46 -1.63 -12.64
N LEU A 3 -5.00 -2.64 -12.01
CA LEU A 3 -5.26 -2.64 -10.58
C LEU A 3 -4.30 -3.58 -9.89
N ILE A 4 -3.82 -3.19 -8.72
CA ILE A 4 -2.87 -3.97 -7.95
C ILE A 4 -3.56 -4.37 -6.65
N ASN A 5 -3.55 -5.66 -6.37
CA ASN A 5 -4.12 -6.18 -5.13
C ASN A 5 -3.15 -5.89 -3.99
N ILE A 6 -3.61 -5.20 -2.97
CA ILE A 6 -2.80 -4.86 -1.81
C ILE A 6 -3.28 -5.57 -0.55
N GLY A 7 -4.08 -6.60 -0.72
CA GLY A 7 -4.50 -7.46 0.37
C GLY A 7 -5.95 -7.29 0.71
N PHE A 8 -6.56 -8.37 1.15
CA PHE A 8 -7.94 -8.40 1.64
C PHE A 8 -8.94 -7.83 0.65
N GLY A 9 -8.69 -8.06 -0.63
CA GLY A 9 -9.61 -7.60 -1.66
C GLY A 9 -9.50 -6.14 -2.00
N ASN A 10 -8.53 -5.44 -1.44
CA ASN A 10 -8.34 -4.02 -1.75
C ASN A 10 -7.46 -3.85 -2.96
N MET A 11 -7.84 -2.94 -3.84
CA MET A 11 -7.11 -2.70 -5.08
C MET A 11 -6.76 -1.23 -5.20
N VAL A 12 -5.60 -0.95 -5.80
CA VAL A 12 -5.23 0.43 -6.12
C VAL A 12 -4.84 0.49 -7.58
N SER A 13 -4.97 1.67 -8.17
CA SER A 13 -4.60 1.87 -9.56
C SER A 13 -3.09 2.06 -9.66
N SER A 14 -2.45 1.26 -10.48
CA SER A 14 -1.01 1.40 -10.65
C SER A 14 -0.64 2.72 -11.29
N ALA A 15 -1.54 3.29 -12.09
CA ALA A 15 -1.27 4.56 -12.75
C ALA A 15 -1.22 5.72 -11.76
N ARG A 16 -1.82 5.56 -10.59
CA ARG A 16 -1.84 6.62 -9.60
C ARG A 16 -0.93 6.37 -8.41
N LEU A 17 -0.16 5.33 -8.49
CA LEU A 17 0.72 4.96 -7.40
C LEU A 17 2.04 5.69 -7.55
N LEU A 18 2.46 6.40 -6.51
CA LEU A 18 3.73 7.12 -6.54
C LEU A 18 4.85 6.32 -5.92
N ASP A 19 4.59 5.65 -4.81
CA ASP A 19 5.67 4.97 -4.11
C ASP A 19 5.11 3.88 -3.21
N ILE A 20 5.95 2.88 -2.95
CA ILE A 20 5.64 1.80 -2.04
C ILE A 20 6.84 1.66 -1.13
N VAL A 21 6.67 1.92 0.15
CA VAL A 21 7.81 1.99 1.07
C VAL A 21 7.54 1.21 2.33
N SER A 22 8.62 0.92 3.04
CA SER A 22 8.52 0.26 4.34
C SER A 22 8.08 1.27 5.39
N PRO A 23 7.29 0.85 6.37
CA PRO A 23 6.79 1.78 7.39
C PRO A 23 7.81 2.16 8.46
N GLU A 24 9.02 1.64 8.40
CA GLU A 24 9.90 1.71 9.56
C GLU A 24 10.75 2.95 9.68
N SER A 25 10.92 3.72 8.62
CA SER A 25 11.78 4.90 8.71
C SER A 25 11.02 6.07 9.33
N ALA A 26 11.76 6.96 9.98
CA ALA A 26 11.15 8.11 10.62
C ALA A 26 10.42 9.02 9.64
N PRO A 27 10.99 9.32 8.45
CA PRO A 27 10.26 10.14 7.50
C PRO A 27 8.92 9.52 7.08
N ILE A 28 8.89 8.21 6.92
CA ILE A 28 7.65 7.55 6.52
C ILE A 28 6.63 7.59 7.64
N LYS A 29 7.07 7.42 8.88
CA LYS A 29 6.14 7.52 10.01
C LYS A 29 5.52 8.91 10.08
N ARG A 30 6.29 9.94 9.75
CA ARG A 30 5.76 11.28 9.72
C ARG A 30 4.72 11.46 8.61
N ILE A 31 4.98 10.89 7.44
CA ILE A 31 4.04 10.97 6.34
C ILE A 31 2.72 10.31 6.72
N VAL A 32 2.80 9.16 7.38
CA VAL A 32 1.60 8.45 7.83
C VAL A 32 0.83 9.30 8.83
N GLN A 33 1.55 9.91 9.77
CA GLN A 33 0.88 10.72 10.79
C GLN A 33 0.21 11.93 10.17
N GLU A 34 0.88 12.58 9.22
CA GLU A 34 0.30 13.74 8.57
C GLU A 34 -0.93 13.35 7.76
N ALA A 35 -0.88 12.21 7.10
CA ALA A 35 -2.05 11.74 6.35
C ALA A 35 -3.21 11.47 7.29
N ARG A 36 -2.91 10.89 8.46
CA ARG A 36 -3.96 10.63 9.43
C ARG A 36 -4.60 11.93 9.89
N ASP A 37 -3.77 12.92 10.18
CA ASP A 37 -4.28 14.20 10.67
C ASP A 37 -5.12 14.92 9.62
N ARG A 38 -4.83 14.69 8.36
CA ARG A 38 -5.56 15.34 7.26
C ARG A 38 -6.72 14.52 6.74
N GLY A 39 -6.97 13.37 7.33
CA GLY A 39 -8.07 12.53 6.86
C GLY A 39 -7.78 11.83 5.54
N MET A 40 -6.51 11.69 5.19
CA MET A 40 -6.10 11.08 3.94
C MET A 40 -5.49 9.70 4.13
N LEU A 41 -5.60 9.13 5.31
CA LEU A 41 -5.02 7.81 5.58
C LEU A 41 -6.07 6.73 5.41
N ILE A 42 -5.72 5.70 4.67
CA ILE A 42 -6.60 4.55 4.47
C ILE A 42 -5.89 3.32 5.04
N ASP A 43 -6.54 2.65 5.98
CA ASP A 43 -5.96 1.47 6.60
C ASP A 43 -6.56 0.24 5.94
N ALA A 44 -5.77 -0.44 5.15
CA ALA A 44 -6.18 -1.64 4.45
C ALA A 44 -5.53 -2.89 5.05
N THR A 45 -5.06 -2.81 6.30
CA THR A 45 -4.39 -3.94 6.93
C THR A 45 -5.33 -4.91 7.58
N TYR A 46 -6.57 -4.52 7.77
CA TYR A 46 -7.57 -5.37 8.41
C TYR A 46 -7.11 -5.79 9.81
N GLY A 47 -6.48 -4.86 10.52
CA GLY A 47 -6.01 -5.13 11.87
C GLY A 47 -4.70 -5.87 11.94
N ARG A 48 -4.10 -6.19 10.79
CA ARG A 48 -2.82 -6.86 10.76
C ARG A 48 -1.69 -5.84 10.82
N ARG A 49 -0.49 -6.34 11.03
CA ARG A 49 0.67 -5.47 11.10
C ARG A 49 0.90 -4.79 9.76
N THR A 50 1.18 -3.49 9.79
CA THR A 50 1.51 -2.76 8.58
C THR A 50 2.88 -3.19 8.08
N ARG A 51 2.92 -3.64 6.83
CA ARG A 51 4.17 -4.05 6.20
C ARG A 51 4.59 -3.11 5.09
N ALA A 52 3.67 -2.35 4.54
CA ALA A 52 3.95 -1.45 3.44
C ALA A 52 3.11 -0.19 3.59
N VAL A 53 3.68 0.92 3.14
CA VAL A 53 2.98 2.20 3.07
C VAL A 53 2.95 2.58 1.59
N ILE A 54 1.76 2.80 1.07
CA ILE A 54 1.55 3.09 -0.34
C ILE A 54 1.13 4.54 -0.47
N ILE A 55 1.87 5.28 -1.29
CA ILE A 55 1.61 6.71 -1.47
C ILE A 55 1.03 6.91 -2.86
N MET A 56 -0.13 7.54 -2.91
CA MET A 56 -0.84 7.75 -4.16
C MET A 56 -0.68 9.18 -4.63
N ASP A 57 -0.92 9.43 -5.91
CA ASP A 57 -0.75 10.76 -6.46
C ASP A 57 -1.84 11.73 -6.01
N THR A 58 -2.85 11.22 -5.32
CA THR A 58 -3.91 12.05 -4.74
C THR A 58 -3.58 12.48 -3.32
N ASP A 59 -2.37 12.17 -2.85
CA ASP A 59 -1.92 12.41 -1.47
C ASP A 59 -2.53 11.45 -0.47
N HIS A 60 -3.29 10.47 -0.90
CA HIS A 60 -3.74 9.44 0.01
C HIS A 60 -2.57 8.52 0.36
N VAL A 61 -2.57 8.07 1.60
CA VAL A 61 -1.56 7.13 2.10
C VAL A 61 -2.31 5.90 2.58
N ILE A 62 -1.91 4.75 2.08
CA ILE A 62 -2.61 3.50 2.36
C ILE A 62 -1.67 2.55 3.08
N LEU A 63 -2.15 1.99 4.18
CA LEU A 63 -1.38 0.99 4.93
C LEU A 63 -1.79 -0.40 4.46
N SER A 64 -0.80 -1.24 4.18
CA SER A 64 -1.04 -2.58 3.69
C SER A 64 -0.31 -3.61 4.53
N ALA A 65 -0.88 -4.79 4.66
CA ALA A 65 -0.25 -5.91 5.35
C ALA A 65 0.60 -6.75 4.42
N ILE A 66 0.70 -6.37 3.16
CA ILE A 66 1.50 -7.09 2.17
C ILE A 66 2.87 -6.42 2.08
N LEU A 67 3.91 -7.21 1.91
CA LEU A 67 5.27 -6.68 1.85
C LEU A 67 5.46 -5.76 0.65
N PRO A 68 6.29 -4.73 0.78
CA PRO A 68 6.50 -3.79 -0.32
C PRO A 68 6.99 -4.45 -1.59
N GLU A 69 7.88 -5.40 -1.48
CA GLU A 69 8.43 -6.05 -2.68
C GLU A 69 7.38 -6.88 -3.38
N THR A 70 6.43 -7.43 -2.65
CA THR A 70 5.35 -8.18 -3.27
C THR A 70 4.44 -7.25 -4.06
N ILE A 71 4.11 -6.10 -3.46
CA ILE A 71 3.27 -5.12 -4.14
C ILE A 71 4.00 -4.57 -5.36
N ALA A 72 5.29 -4.28 -5.21
CA ALA A 72 6.07 -3.76 -6.32
C ALA A 72 6.14 -4.75 -7.47
N GLY A 73 6.23 -6.03 -7.17
CA GLY A 73 6.22 -7.05 -8.21
C GLY A 73 4.92 -7.08 -8.97
N ARG A 74 3.81 -6.90 -8.28
CA ARG A 74 2.51 -6.84 -8.93
C ARG A 74 2.38 -5.60 -9.78
N ALA A 75 2.93 -4.49 -9.29
CA ALA A 75 2.89 -3.24 -10.03
C ALA A 75 3.71 -3.34 -11.30
N GLY A 76 4.75 -4.15 -11.29
CA GLY A 76 5.59 -4.32 -12.46
C GLY A 76 5.01 -5.20 -13.53
N GLY A 77 3.83 -5.71 -13.32
CA GLY A 77 3.18 -6.50 -14.35
C GLY A 77 3.50 -7.96 -14.31
N LYS A 78 4.30 -8.38 -13.35
CA LYS A 78 4.59 -9.75 -13.22
C LYS A 78 3.68 -10.43 -12.31
N GLY A 79 2.66 -9.87 -12.03
CA GLY A 79 2.05 -10.29 -10.91
C GLY A 79 0.99 -11.26 -11.00
N GLU A 80 1.31 -12.36 -11.37
CA GLU A 80 0.35 -13.38 -11.20
C GLU A 80 0.20 -13.52 -9.75
N GLU A 81 -0.84 -13.03 -9.24
CA GLU A 81 -1.07 -13.00 -7.87
C GLU A 81 -1.31 -14.34 -7.34
N THR A 82 -0.88 -14.55 -6.12
CA THR A 82 -1.17 -15.78 -5.47
C THR A 82 -2.12 -15.48 -4.36
N PRO A 83 -3.22 -16.16 -4.31
CA PRO A 83 -4.27 -15.84 -3.36
C PRO A 83 -3.83 -15.96 -1.91
N GLU A 84 -2.87 -16.76 -1.65
CA GLU A 84 -2.45 -16.95 -0.28
C GLU A 84 -1.91 -15.71 0.36
N GLU A 85 -1.52 -14.74 -0.43
CA GLU A 85 -1.03 -13.52 0.17
C GLU A 85 -2.10 -12.72 0.81
N GLU A 86 -3.31 -13.06 0.52
CA GLU A 86 -4.40 -12.35 1.09
C GLU A 86 -4.76 -12.82 2.46
N ALA A 87 -4.25 -13.93 2.84
CA ALA A 87 -4.67 -14.54 4.09
C ALA A 87 -4.17 -13.83 5.35
#